data_d5b7ca6f398d8e0e051c713b8e3b1177
#
_entry.id   d5b7ca6f398d8e0e051c713b8e3b1177
#
_cell.length_a   1.000
_cell.length_b   1.000
_cell.length_c   1.000
_cell.angle_alpha   90.00
_cell.angle_beta   90.00
_cell.angle_gamma   90.00
#
_symmetry.space_group_name_H-M   'P 1'
#
loop_
_entity.id
_entity.type
_entity.pdbx_description
1 polymer ?
#
loop_
_entity_poly.entity_id
_entity_poly.type
_entity_poly.pdbx_seq_one_letter_code
_entity_poly.pdbx_strand_id
1 'polypeptide(L)'
;MRKSSLGFTLIELLIVVAIIGILAAIAVPNLMNAQVRAKIARVHSDQRSFANAIDMYFMDNNDYPWIDTNPRRSIGIEGRWIPLTTPVAYMPSWPYDPFGDHGKAK
;
A
#
# COMPACT_ATOMS: atom_id res chain seq x y z
N MET A 1 -56.71 -6.62 -23.09
CA MET A 1 -56.12 -5.62 -22.16
C MET A 1 -54.77 -5.19 -22.69
N ARG A 2 -54.62 -3.96 -23.10
CA ARG A 2 -53.28 -3.41 -23.42
C ARG A 2 -52.55 -3.12 -22.12
N LYS A 3 -51.45 -3.81 -21.88
CA LYS A 3 -50.51 -3.47 -20.80
C LYS A 3 -49.87 -2.13 -21.17
N SER A 4 -50.17 -1.05 -20.45
CA SER A 4 -49.43 0.19 -20.54
C SER A 4 -48.00 -0.06 -20.02
N SER A 5 -47.03 -0.11 -20.94
CA SER A 5 -45.63 -0.14 -20.54
C SER A 5 -45.25 1.27 -20.06
N LEU A 6 -45.12 1.42 -18.75
CA LEU A 6 -44.57 2.63 -18.16
C LEU A 6 -43.07 2.66 -18.46
N GLY A 7 -42.66 3.47 -19.43
CA GLY A 7 -41.27 3.70 -19.76
C GLY A 7 -40.71 4.92 -19.04
N PHE A 8 -39.35 4.98 -18.88
CA PHE A 8 -38.68 6.17 -18.40
C PHE A 8 -38.71 7.31 -19.38
N THR A 9 -38.88 8.52 -18.88
CA THR A 9 -38.74 9.72 -19.68
C THR A 9 -37.27 10.10 -19.84
N LEU A 10 -36.93 10.78 -20.95
CA LEU A 10 -35.60 11.23 -21.25
C LEU A 10 -35.08 12.23 -20.20
N ILE A 11 -35.95 13.08 -19.65
CA ILE A 11 -35.63 14.06 -18.64
C ILE A 11 -35.31 13.39 -17.28
N GLU A 12 -36.02 12.33 -16.91
CA GLU A 12 -35.74 11.57 -15.68
C GLU A 12 -34.34 10.96 -15.72
N LEU A 13 -33.94 10.38 -16.85
CA LEU A 13 -32.60 9.85 -17.03
C LEU A 13 -31.55 10.96 -16.99
N LEU A 14 -31.82 12.10 -17.61
CA LEU A 14 -30.89 13.21 -17.67
C LEU A 14 -30.62 13.83 -16.30
N ILE A 15 -31.67 13.99 -15.49
CA ILE A 15 -31.53 14.48 -14.11
C ILE A 15 -30.68 13.52 -13.25
N VAL A 16 -30.90 12.23 -13.37
CA VAL A 16 -30.17 11.21 -12.61
C VAL A 16 -28.67 11.25 -12.93
N VAL A 17 -28.31 11.28 -14.23
CA VAL A 17 -26.89 11.35 -14.61
C VAL A 17 -26.24 12.66 -14.19
N ALA A 18 -26.99 13.77 -14.21
CA ALA A 18 -26.49 15.07 -13.73
C ALA A 18 -26.19 15.05 -12.23
N ILE A 19 -27.05 14.46 -11.40
CA ILE A 19 -26.83 14.33 -9.96
C ILE A 19 -25.65 13.42 -9.68
N ILE A 20 -25.55 12.27 -10.35
CA ILE A 20 -24.42 11.35 -10.20
C ILE A 20 -23.11 12.06 -10.59
N GLY A 21 -23.10 12.84 -11.66
CA GLY A 21 -21.94 13.61 -12.09
C GLY A 21 -21.47 14.62 -11.04
N ILE A 22 -22.38 15.34 -10.42
CA ILE A 22 -22.05 16.31 -9.35
C ILE A 22 -21.51 15.59 -8.11
N LEU A 23 -22.16 14.51 -7.68
CA LEU A 23 -21.70 13.73 -6.53
C LEU A 23 -20.34 13.10 -6.78
N ALA A 24 -20.11 12.54 -7.97
CA ALA A 24 -18.82 11.98 -8.35
C ALA A 24 -17.72 13.05 -8.39
N ALA A 25 -18.00 14.25 -8.88
CA ALA A 25 -17.03 15.34 -8.91
C ALA A 25 -16.52 15.75 -7.52
N ILE A 26 -17.34 15.59 -6.49
CA ILE A 26 -16.95 15.85 -5.08
C ILE A 26 -16.29 14.62 -4.45
N ALA A 27 -16.83 13.44 -4.73
CA ALA A 27 -16.40 12.20 -4.07
C ALA A 27 -15.02 11.70 -4.54
N VAL A 28 -14.74 11.80 -5.85
CA VAL A 28 -13.49 11.25 -6.42
C VAL A 28 -12.24 11.90 -5.83
N PRO A 29 -12.07 13.23 -5.79
CA PRO A 29 -10.87 13.85 -5.21
C PRO A 29 -10.72 13.55 -3.70
N ASN A 30 -11.83 13.50 -2.96
CA ASN A 30 -11.81 13.14 -1.55
C ASN A 30 -11.35 11.69 -1.33
N LEU A 31 -11.81 10.76 -2.17
CA LEU A 31 -11.38 9.36 -2.12
C LEU A 31 -9.89 9.22 -2.44
N MET A 32 -9.39 9.92 -3.45
CA MET A 32 -7.97 9.90 -3.81
C MET A 32 -7.10 10.41 -2.66
N ASN A 33 -7.48 11.51 -2.02
CA ASN A 33 -6.78 12.03 -0.85
C ASN A 33 -6.82 11.07 0.34
N ALA A 34 -7.94 10.40 0.57
CA ALA A 34 -8.07 9.39 1.61
C ALA A 34 -7.15 8.18 1.35
N GLN A 35 -7.06 7.72 0.12
CA GLN A 35 -6.15 6.64 -0.28
C GLN A 35 -4.68 7.00 -0.06
N VAL A 36 -4.27 8.22 -0.41
CA VAL A 36 -2.90 8.70 -0.18
C VAL A 36 -2.59 8.75 1.32
N ARG A 37 -3.51 9.29 2.13
CA ARG A 37 -3.34 9.31 3.60
C ARG A 37 -3.24 7.91 4.19
N ALA A 38 -4.04 6.96 3.71
CA ALA A 38 -3.97 5.57 4.15
C ALA A 38 -2.62 4.92 3.81
N LYS A 39 -2.08 5.18 2.63
CA LYS A 39 -0.75 4.70 2.22
C LYS A 39 0.34 5.30 3.09
N ILE A 40 0.29 6.60 3.39
CA ILE A 40 1.25 7.27 4.28
C ILE A 40 1.19 6.69 5.70
N ALA A 41 0.01 6.48 6.24
CA ALA A 41 -0.16 5.86 7.56
C ALA A 41 0.43 4.45 7.61
N ARG A 42 0.29 3.67 6.54
CA ARG A 42 0.92 2.36 6.42
C ARG A 42 2.44 2.46 6.43
N VAL A 43 3.03 3.37 5.66
CA VAL A 43 4.49 3.59 5.66
C VAL A 43 5.00 3.92 7.06
N HIS A 44 4.32 4.79 7.80
CA HIS A 44 4.69 5.10 9.18
C HIS A 44 4.61 3.90 10.12
N SER A 45 3.58 3.06 9.96
CA SER A 45 3.46 1.82 10.72
C SER A 45 4.58 0.84 10.39
N ASP A 46 4.90 0.68 9.11
CA ASP A 46 5.96 -0.20 8.65
C ASP A 46 7.34 0.26 9.13
N GLN A 47 7.61 1.58 9.08
CA GLN A 47 8.84 2.16 9.63
C GLN A 47 9.01 1.90 11.13
N ARG A 48 7.92 2.00 11.89
CA ARG A 48 7.93 1.70 13.32
C ARG A 48 8.23 0.23 13.59
N SER A 49 7.61 -0.66 12.82
CA SER A 49 7.88 -2.10 12.91
C SER A 49 9.32 -2.43 12.56
N PHE A 50 9.87 -1.76 11.56
CA PHE A 50 11.28 -1.89 11.16
C PHE A 50 12.23 -1.46 12.27
N ALA A 51 11.99 -0.29 12.87
CA ALA A 51 12.80 0.22 13.98
C ALA A 51 12.80 -0.77 15.16
N ASN A 52 11.63 -1.25 15.55
CA ASN A 52 11.51 -2.24 16.63
C ASN A 52 12.26 -3.54 16.29
N ALA A 53 12.18 -4.02 15.06
CA ALA A 53 12.90 -5.24 14.66
C ALA A 53 14.43 -5.05 14.70
N ILE A 54 14.93 -3.89 14.32
CA ILE A 54 16.36 -3.54 14.42
C ILE A 54 16.81 -3.49 15.88
N ASP A 55 16.02 -2.86 16.75
CA ASP A 55 16.32 -2.78 18.18
C ASP A 55 16.34 -4.15 18.82
N MET A 56 15.39 -5.02 18.49
CA MET A 56 15.35 -6.41 18.98
C MET A 56 16.58 -7.20 18.50
N TYR A 57 16.94 -7.04 17.23
CA TYR A 57 18.16 -7.66 16.68
C TYR A 57 19.41 -7.20 17.44
N PHE A 58 19.52 -5.89 17.68
CA PHE A 58 20.64 -5.31 18.42
C PHE A 58 20.73 -5.85 19.86
N MET A 59 19.58 -6.00 20.54
CA MET A 59 19.55 -6.55 21.91
C MET A 59 20.07 -7.98 21.95
N ASP A 60 19.76 -8.79 20.94
CA ASP A 60 20.17 -10.19 20.90
C ASP A 60 21.62 -10.39 20.43
N ASN A 61 22.06 -9.58 19.46
CA ASN A 61 23.35 -9.77 18.81
C ASN A 61 24.42 -8.75 19.25
N ASN A 62 24.04 -7.73 20.01
CA ASN A 62 24.88 -6.58 20.40
C ASN A 62 25.58 -5.91 19.21
N ASP A 63 24.96 -6.01 18.03
CA ASP A 63 25.42 -5.43 16.75
C ASP A 63 24.22 -5.16 15.86
N TYR A 64 24.37 -4.25 14.89
CA TYR A 64 23.34 -3.96 13.92
C TYR A 64 23.39 -4.91 12.71
N PRO A 65 22.27 -5.17 12.05
CA PRO A 65 22.27 -5.99 10.83
C PRO A 65 23.17 -5.35 9.77
N TRP A 66 24.18 -6.12 9.31
CA TRP A 66 25.17 -5.65 8.34
C TRP A 66 25.00 -6.35 6.98
N ILE A 67 25.43 -5.68 5.94
CA ILE A 67 25.43 -6.26 4.59
C ILE A 67 26.69 -7.10 4.41
N ASP A 68 26.51 -8.32 3.92
CA ASP A 68 27.62 -9.05 3.29
C ASP A 68 28.03 -8.33 2.02
N THR A 69 29.14 -7.60 2.06
CA THR A 69 29.68 -6.82 0.94
C THR A 69 30.37 -7.69 -0.10
N ASN A 70 30.18 -9.02 -0.07
CA ASN A 70 30.79 -9.91 -1.05
C ASN A 70 30.21 -9.66 -2.45
N PRO A 71 31.00 -9.15 -3.40
CA PRO A 71 30.51 -8.79 -4.74
C PRO A 71 30.03 -10.00 -5.57
N ARG A 72 30.33 -11.22 -5.12
CA ARG A 72 29.83 -12.46 -5.73
C ARG A 72 28.42 -12.86 -5.23
N ARG A 73 27.97 -12.28 -4.14
CA ARG A 73 26.60 -12.32 -3.63
C ARG A 73 26.02 -10.93 -3.78
N SER A 74 25.64 -10.57 -4.99
CA SER A 74 24.90 -9.34 -5.26
C SER A 74 23.48 -9.45 -4.69
N ILE A 75 23.41 -9.53 -3.37
CA ILE A 75 22.17 -9.34 -2.64
C ILE A 75 22.07 -7.83 -2.51
N GLY A 76 21.16 -7.20 -3.26
CA GLY A 76 20.95 -5.76 -3.23
C GLY A 76 20.72 -5.21 -1.83
N ILE A 77 20.35 -3.96 -1.72
CA ILE A 77 20.02 -3.29 -0.44
C ILE A 77 19.08 -4.15 0.43
N GLU A 78 18.24 -4.94 -0.20
CA GLU A 78 17.32 -5.90 0.44
C GLU A 78 18.04 -6.95 1.29
N GLY A 79 19.24 -7.36 0.90
CA GLY A 79 20.04 -8.35 1.64
C GLY A 79 20.45 -7.92 3.04
N ARG A 80 20.48 -6.60 3.30
CA ARG A 80 20.74 -6.04 4.64
C ARG A 80 19.67 -6.46 5.67
N TRP A 81 18.46 -6.71 5.21
CA TRP A 81 17.32 -6.93 6.07
C TRP A 81 17.01 -8.41 6.31
N ILE A 82 17.68 -9.31 5.58
CA ILE A 82 17.54 -10.77 5.75
C ILE A 82 17.70 -11.20 7.22
N PRO A 83 18.69 -10.67 7.98
CA PRO A 83 18.85 -11.04 9.37
C PRO A 83 17.64 -10.69 10.27
N LEU A 84 16.76 -9.80 9.83
CA LEU A 84 15.55 -9.44 10.58
C LEU A 84 14.41 -10.45 10.42
N THR A 85 14.51 -11.33 9.42
CA THR A 85 13.47 -12.35 9.13
C THR A 85 13.99 -13.78 9.29
N THR A 86 15.32 -13.98 9.25
CA THR A 86 15.95 -15.31 9.23
C THR A 86 17.32 -15.24 9.93
N PRO A 87 17.71 -16.20 10.81
CA PRO A 87 16.95 -17.38 11.27
C PRO A 87 15.91 -17.05 12.34
N VAL A 88 16.03 -15.92 13.03
CA VAL A 88 15.06 -15.46 14.02
C VAL A 88 14.18 -14.38 13.36
N ALA A 89 12.88 -14.57 13.43
CA ALA A 89 11.95 -13.62 12.85
C ALA A 89 11.65 -12.47 13.83
N TYR A 90 12.41 -11.38 13.76
CA TYR A 90 12.12 -10.14 14.48
C TYR A 90 10.97 -9.36 13.84
N MET A 91 10.70 -9.65 12.56
CA MET A 91 9.51 -9.18 11.86
C MET A 91 8.97 -10.30 10.95
N PRO A 92 7.64 -10.38 10.75
CA PRO A 92 7.04 -11.51 10.03
C PRO A 92 7.33 -11.51 8.52
N SER A 93 7.44 -10.34 7.94
CA SER A 93 7.70 -10.14 6.51
C SER A 93 8.18 -8.72 6.25
N TRP A 94 8.76 -8.51 5.09
CA TRP A 94 9.19 -7.19 4.66
C TRP A 94 8.01 -6.35 4.23
N PRO A 95 7.91 -5.11 4.69
CA PRO A 95 6.93 -4.20 4.18
C PRO A 95 7.28 -3.85 2.72
N TYR A 96 6.27 -3.82 1.87
CA TYR A 96 6.41 -3.35 0.51
C TYR A 96 6.05 -1.86 0.42
N ASP A 97 6.64 -1.17 -0.54
CA ASP A 97 6.32 0.23 -0.80
C ASP A 97 4.90 0.37 -1.40
N PRO A 98 3.94 0.99 -0.69
CA PRO A 98 2.58 1.16 -1.19
C PRO A 98 2.47 2.18 -2.35
N PHE A 99 3.55 2.93 -2.62
CA PHE A 99 3.65 3.86 -3.76
C PHE A 99 4.46 3.27 -4.92
N GLY A 100 5.16 2.16 -4.69
CA GLY A 100 5.95 1.46 -5.69
C GLY A 100 5.11 0.80 -6.77
N ASP A 101 5.62 0.76 -7.97
CA ASP A 101 5.00 0.07 -9.12
C ASP A 101 5.26 -1.44 -8.99
N HIS A 102 4.32 -2.16 -8.40
CA HIS A 102 4.42 -3.59 -8.08
C HIS A 102 4.40 -4.53 -9.30
N GLY A 103 4.86 -4.09 -10.44
CA GLY A 103 4.75 -4.89 -11.67
C GLY A 103 5.96 -4.87 -12.59
N LYS A 104 6.98 -4.10 -12.31
CA LYS A 104 8.09 -3.93 -13.25
C LYS A 104 9.47 -4.00 -12.60
N ALA A 105 9.72 -5.07 -11.85
CA ALA A 105 11.10 -5.55 -11.75
C ALA A 105 11.41 -6.27 -13.07
N LYS A 106 12.02 -5.54 -13.97
CA LYS A 106 12.71 -6.14 -15.11
C LYS A 106 14.10 -6.57 -14.68
#